data_d0e7c3514872cd2c5d80937c54070916
#
_entry.id   d0e7c3514872cd2c5d80937c54070916
#
_cell.length_a   1.000
_cell.length_b   1.000
_cell.length_c   1.000
_cell.angle_alpha   90.00
_cell.angle_beta   90.00
_cell.angle_gamma   90.00
#
_symmetry.space_group_name_H-M   'P 1'
#
loop_
_entity.id
_entity.type
_entity.pdbx_description
1 polymer ?
#
loop_
_entity_poly.entity_id
_entity_poly.type
_entity_poly.pdbx_seq_one_letter_code
_entity_poly.pdbx_strand_id
1 'polypeptide(L)'
;MNATSVQRTAHESGYRVAQLEELFQQQTLAMATSLVSLIDLRDRYTGGHSQRVARYVRKIAIQMGLPDEATETIVFAASLHDVGKIGVPDHVLLKQGKLDEYEFGWMRKHPEWGWMAIRDVSGFREAALLILHHHERLDGSGYPSRLRGTEIPLGSRLITVADSYDALTTDRPYRTARSHADALAELYRCAGTQFDPQVVKAFSAVLTLEVC
;
A
#
# COMPACT_ATOMS: atom_id res chain seq x y z
N MET A 1 20.49 -47.37 -15.13
CA MET A 1 19.51 -46.26 -15.02
C MET A 1 19.78 -45.25 -16.12
N ASN A 2 18.83 -45.05 -17.04
CA ASN A 2 19.07 -44.25 -18.24
C ASN A 2 19.02 -42.75 -17.90
N ALA A 3 19.97 -41.97 -18.45
CA ALA A 3 20.07 -40.51 -18.28
C ALA A 3 18.74 -39.76 -18.52
N THR A 4 17.91 -40.27 -19.41
CA THR A 4 16.57 -39.75 -19.74
C THR A 4 15.58 -39.87 -18.58
N SER A 5 15.66 -40.87 -17.71
CA SER A 5 14.75 -41.03 -16.56
C SER A 5 15.13 -40.05 -15.44
N VAL A 6 16.41 -39.78 -15.23
CA VAL A 6 16.88 -38.82 -14.23
C VAL A 6 16.54 -37.37 -14.63
N GLN A 7 16.65 -37.03 -15.91
CA GLN A 7 16.26 -35.70 -16.40
C GLN A 7 14.74 -35.47 -16.28
N ARG A 8 13.92 -36.50 -16.54
CA ARG A 8 12.47 -36.40 -16.42
C ARG A 8 12.00 -36.20 -14.99
N THR A 9 12.56 -36.95 -14.04
CA THR A 9 12.30 -36.79 -12.59
C THR A 9 12.76 -35.43 -12.07
N ALA A 10 13.88 -34.90 -12.52
CA ALA A 10 14.37 -33.56 -12.13
C ALA A 10 13.44 -32.46 -12.68
N HIS A 11 12.95 -32.59 -13.90
CA HIS A 11 12.00 -31.63 -14.50
C HIS A 11 10.63 -31.66 -13.80
N GLU A 12 10.10 -32.85 -13.50
CA GLU A 12 8.84 -33.05 -12.77
C GLU A 12 8.96 -32.48 -11.32
N SER A 13 10.12 -32.69 -10.67
CA SER A 13 10.41 -32.13 -9.33
C SER A 13 10.45 -30.61 -9.36
N GLY A 14 11.14 -29.99 -10.34
CA GLY A 14 11.20 -28.54 -10.51
C GLY A 14 9.83 -27.91 -10.72
N TYR A 15 8.99 -28.55 -11.55
CA TYR A 15 7.62 -28.09 -11.79
C TYR A 15 6.76 -28.14 -10.52
N ARG A 16 6.87 -29.22 -9.71
CA ARG A 16 6.15 -29.34 -8.44
C ARG A 16 6.61 -28.31 -7.42
N VAL A 17 7.89 -28.00 -7.35
CA VAL A 17 8.43 -26.97 -6.44
C VAL A 17 7.84 -25.60 -6.83
N ALA A 18 7.89 -25.22 -8.11
CA ALA A 18 7.32 -23.95 -8.58
C ALA A 18 5.81 -23.84 -8.27
N GLN A 19 5.04 -24.93 -8.47
CA GLN A 19 3.61 -24.93 -8.11
C GLN A 19 3.37 -24.77 -6.60
N LEU A 20 4.20 -25.40 -5.77
CA LEU A 20 4.08 -25.27 -4.31
C LEU A 20 4.45 -23.86 -3.84
N GLU A 21 5.46 -23.25 -4.45
CA GLU A 21 5.85 -21.86 -4.16
C GLU A 21 4.72 -20.89 -4.55
N GLU A 22 4.13 -21.06 -5.72
CA GLU A 22 2.99 -20.24 -6.15
C GLU A 22 1.78 -20.41 -5.23
N LEU A 23 1.43 -21.64 -4.87
CA LEU A 23 0.34 -21.91 -3.93
C LEU A 23 0.60 -21.32 -2.55
N PHE A 24 1.83 -21.42 -2.07
CA PHE A 24 2.25 -20.83 -0.79
C PHE A 24 2.13 -19.30 -0.82
N GLN A 25 2.57 -18.64 -1.90
CA GLN A 25 2.43 -17.20 -2.08
C GLN A 25 0.95 -16.79 -2.10
N GLN A 26 0.11 -17.50 -2.83
CA GLN A 26 -1.33 -17.23 -2.88
C GLN A 26 -2.01 -17.39 -1.51
N GLN A 27 -1.67 -18.43 -0.76
CA GLN A 27 -2.20 -18.64 0.60
C GLN A 27 -1.73 -17.55 1.56
N THR A 28 -0.46 -17.17 1.48
CA THR A 28 0.10 -16.10 2.33
C THR A 28 -0.58 -14.75 2.03
N LEU A 29 -0.80 -14.44 0.75
CA LEU A 29 -1.53 -13.24 0.35
C LEU A 29 -2.98 -13.27 0.86
N ALA A 30 -3.68 -14.40 0.75
CA ALA A 30 -5.04 -14.54 1.24
C ALA A 30 -5.12 -14.37 2.76
N MET A 31 -4.18 -14.95 3.52
CA MET A 31 -4.10 -14.77 4.97
C MET A 31 -3.81 -13.31 5.34
N ALA A 32 -2.86 -12.67 4.68
CA ALA A 32 -2.54 -11.26 4.89
C ALA A 32 -3.76 -10.35 4.61
N THR A 33 -4.48 -10.58 3.52
CA THR A 33 -5.71 -9.87 3.18
C THR A 33 -6.81 -10.07 4.23
N SER A 34 -6.92 -11.28 4.78
CA SER A 34 -7.88 -11.58 5.85
C SER A 34 -7.53 -10.82 7.14
N LEU A 35 -6.24 -10.72 7.49
CA LEU A 35 -5.79 -9.94 8.64
C LEU A 35 -6.10 -8.45 8.48
N VAL A 36 -5.88 -7.90 7.29
CA VAL A 36 -6.24 -6.49 6.99
C VAL A 36 -7.75 -6.28 7.14
N SER A 37 -8.56 -7.22 6.66
CA SER A 37 -10.02 -7.12 6.83
C SER A 37 -10.43 -7.07 8.30
N LEU A 38 -9.72 -7.78 9.20
CA LEU A 38 -9.95 -7.69 10.65
C LEU A 38 -9.55 -6.33 11.22
N ILE A 39 -8.49 -5.72 10.70
CA ILE A 39 -8.06 -4.37 11.11
C ILE A 39 -9.06 -3.33 10.61
N ASP A 40 -9.52 -3.46 9.36
CA ASP A 40 -10.57 -2.62 8.79
C ASP A 40 -11.89 -2.72 9.59
N LEU A 41 -12.22 -3.88 10.19
CA LEU A 41 -13.36 -4.03 11.10
C LEU A 41 -13.14 -3.28 12.42
N ARG A 42 -11.91 -3.20 12.92
CA ARG A 42 -11.56 -2.45 14.13
C ARG A 42 -11.56 -0.93 13.87
N ASP A 43 -11.02 -0.50 12.75
CA ASP A 43 -11.09 0.88 12.28
C ASP A 43 -12.38 1.09 11.48
N ARG A 44 -13.47 1.46 12.18
CA ARG A 44 -14.85 1.58 11.64
C ARG A 44 -14.99 2.43 10.38
N TYR A 45 -13.92 3.11 9.96
CA TYR A 45 -13.91 4.08 8.86
C TYR A 45 -13.19 3.58 7.60
N THR A 46 -12.58 2.40 7.68
CA THR A 46 -11.73 1.88 6.59
C THR A 46 -12.37 0.76 5.78
N GLY A 47 -13.68 0.48 5.93
CA GLY A 47 -14.34 -0.61 5.21
C GLY A 47 -13.97 -0.65 3.72
N GLY A 48 -13.12 -1.60 3.33
CA GLY A 48 -12.62 -1.77 1.96
C GLY A 48 -11.61 -0.72 1.48
N HIS A 49 -11.11 0.17 2.36
CA HIS A 49 -10.10 1.19 2.03
C HIS A 49 -8.84 0.57 1.45
N SER A 50 -8.22 -0.35 2.18
CA SER A 50 -6.98 -1.01 1.75
C SER A 50 -7.12 -1.68 0.38
N GLN A 51 -8.29 -2.27 0.08
CA GLN A 51 -8.58 -2.86 -1.23
C GLN A 51 -8.75 -1.81 -2.33
N ARG A 52 -9.37 -0.65 -2.03
CA ARG A 52 -9.50 0.45 -3.00
C ARG A 52 -8.14 1.05 -3.30
N VAL A 53 -7.32 1.32 -2.27
CA VAL A 53 -5.94 1.82 -2.43
C VAL A 53 -5.11 0.87 -3.27
N ALA A 54 -5.14 -0.44 -3.00
CA ALA A 54 -4.43 -1.46 -3.79
C ALA A 54 -4.87 -1.46 -5.27
N ARG A 55 -6.17 -1.29 -5.55
CA ARG A 55 -6.67 -1.17 -6.94
C ARG A 55 -6.17 0.08 -7.64
N TYR A 56 -6.15 1.23 -6.95
CA TYR A 56 -5.60 2.47 -7.52
C TYR A 56 -4.11 2.33 -7.80
N VAL A 57 -3.36 1.78 -6.86
CA VAL A 57 -1.92 1.53 -7.01
C VAL A 57 -1.63 0.65 -8.22
N ARG A 58 -2.37 -0.46 -8.42
CA ARG A 58 -2.23 -1.32 -9.60
C ARG A 58 -2.41 -0.55 -10.90
N LYS A 59 -3.45 0.26 -10.97
CA LYS A 59 -3.73 1.07 -12.17
C LYS A 59 -2.64 2.11 -12.44
N ILE A 60 -2.15 2.78 -11.39
CA ILE A 60 -1.03 3.73 -11.50
C ILE A 60 0.23 3.01 -11.98
N ALA A 61 0.57 1.87 -11.40
CA ALA A 61 1.76 1.09 -11.76
C ALA A 61 1.73 0.66 -13.23
N ILE A 62 0.60 0.14 -13.70
CA ILE A 62 0.39 -0.23 -15.11
C ILE A 62 0.52 1.01 -16.02
N GLN A 63 -0.11 2.12 -15.66
CA GLN A 63 -0.05 3.38 -16.42
C GLN A 63 1.38 3.95 -16.49
N MET A 64 2.20 3.69 -15.47
CA MET A 64 3.61 4.07 -15.45
C MET A 64 4.52 3.05 -16.15
N GLY A 65 3.99 1.92 -16.62
CA GLY A 65 4.76 0.87 -17.31
C GLY A 65 5.68 0.08 -16.39
N LEU A 66 5.32 -0.09 -15.11
CA LEU A 66 6.11 -0.89 -14.19
C LEU A 66 6.03 -2.39 -14.53
N PRO A 67 7.11 -3.16 -14.31
CA PRO A 67 7.10 -4.61 -14.47
C PRO A 67 6.04 -5.28 -13.58
N ASP A 68 5.49 -6.41 -14.01
CA ASP A 68 4.44 -7.14 -13.28
C ASP A 68 4.88 -7.51 -11.86
N GLU A 69 6.11 -8.02 -11.67
CA GLU A 69 6.65 -8.40 -10.36
C GLU A 69 6.71 -7.20 -9.40
N ALA A 70 7.21 -6.05 -9.86
CA ALA A 70 7.24 -4.83 -9.08
C ALA A 70 5.81 -4.33 -8.76
N THR A 71 4.89 -4.43 -9.74
CA THR A 71 3.49 -4.06 -9.57
C THR A 71 2.83 -4.91 -8.48
N GLU A 72 3.01 -6.23 -8.50
CA GLU A 72 2.44 -7.12 -7.47
C GLU A 72 2.99 -6.82 -6.08
N THR A 73 4.30 -6.58 -5.97
CA THR A 73 4.93 -6.18 -4.68
C THR A 73 4.34 -4.88 -4.14
N ILE A 74 4.14 -3.87 -5.00
CA ILE A 74 3.58 -2.57 -4.58
C ILE A 74 2.10 -2.72 -4.21
N VAL A 75 1.34 -3.50 -4.97
CA VAL A 75 -0.09 -3.78 -4.69
C VAL A 75 -0.24 -4.53 -3.37
N PHE A 76 0.61 -5.51 -3.12
CA PHE A 76 0.65 -6.22 -1.84
C PHE A 76 0.96 -5.25 -0.68
N ALA A 77 1.98 -4.41 -0.81
CA ALA A 77 2.30 -3.40 0.19
C ALA A 77 1.12 -2.43 0.42
N ALA A 78 0.45 -2.00 -0.65
CA ALA A 78 -0.72 -1.13 -0.57
C ALA A 78 -1.89 -1.77 0.17
N SER A 79 -2.10 -3.08 0.00
CA SER A 79 -3.16 -3.80 0.73
C SER A 79 -2.88 -3.90 2.23
N LEU A 80 -1.62 -3.80 2.65
CA LEU A 80 -1.15 -3.96 4.03
C LEU A 80 -0.64 -2.66 4.67
N HIS A 81 -0.69 -1.51 3.97
CA HIS A 81 0.00 -0.29 4.42
C HIS A 81 -0.39 0.14 5.84
N ASP A 82 -1.62 -0.12 6.21
CA ASP A 82 -2.23 0.23 7.49
C ASP A 82 -2.19 -0.90 8.53
N VAL A 83 -1.56 -2.06 8.25
CA VAL A 83 -1.55 -3.22 9.14
C VAL A 83 -1.03 -2.90 10.55
N GLY A 84 -0.10 -1.96 10.67
CA GLY A 84 0.46 -1.51 11.94
C GLY A 84 -0.51 -0.74 12.83
N LYS A 85 -1.67 -0.31 12.33
CA LYS A 85 -2.73 0.30 13.15
C LYS A 85 -3.24 -0.63 14.25
N ILE A 86 -2.97 -1.94 14.14
CA ILE A 86 -3.27 -2.89 15.21
C ILE A 86 -2.61 -2.52 16.54
N GLY A 87 -1.44 -1.87 16.48
CA GLY A 87 -0.71 -1.40 17.66
C GLY A 87 -1.20 -0.07 18.22
N VAL A 88 -2.07 0.66 17.51
CA VAL A 88 -2.59 1.96 17.96
C VAL A 88 -3.65 1.73 19.05
N PRO A 89 -3.56 2.42 20.21
CA PRO A 89 -4.58 2.32 21.27
C PRO A 89 -5.96 2.72 20.79
N ASP A 90 -7.03 2.05 21.27
CA ASP A 90 -8.41 2.29 20.84
C ASP A 90 -8.87 3.73 21.05
N HIS A 91 -8.47 4.36 22.15
CA HIS A 91 -8.83 5.75 22.43
C HIS A 91 -8.24 6.76 21.43
N VAL A 92 -7.17 6.38 20.72
CA VAL A 92 -6.56 7.15 19.62
C VAL A 92 -7.20 6.76 18.28
N LEU A 93 -7.24 5.45 17.98
CA LEU A 93 -7.72 4.95 16.69
C LEU A 93 -9.19 5.29 16.45
N LEU A 94 -10.02 5.17 17.49
CA LEU A 94 -11.47 5.37 17.40
C LEU A 94 -11.92 6.77 17.83
N LYS A 95 -10.97 7.69 18.07
CA LYS A 95 -11.28 9.04 18.51
C LYS A 95 -12.13 9.78 17.49
N GLN A 96 -13.25 10.31 17.97
CA GLN A 96 -14.08 11.19 17.19
C GLN A 96 -13.57 12.62 17.28
N GLY A 97 -12.77 13.07 16.33
CA GLY A 97 -12.22 14.42 16.29
C GLY A 97 -10.74 14.46 15.90
N LYS A 98 -10.15 15.63 16.02
CA LYS A 98 -8.72 15.80 15.75
C LYS A 98 -7.89 15.14 16.85
N LEU A 99 -6.84 14.41 16.45
CA LEU A 99 -5.82 13.93 17.38
C LEU A 99 -5.00 15.12 17.88
N ASP A 100 -4.68 15.14 19.17
CA ASP A 100 -3.65 16.03 19.70
C ASP A 100 -2.23 15.51 19.32
N GLU A 101 -1.18 16.25 19.68
CA GLU A 101 0.19 15.90 19.27
C GLU A 101 0.66 14.58 19.92
N TYR A 102 0.23 14.29 21.16
CA TYR A 102 0.56 13.03 21.82
C TYR A 102 -0.13 11.85 21.17
N GLU A 103 -1.41 11.95 20.88
CA GLU A 103 -2.20 10.95 20.18
C GLU A 103 -1.71 10.73 18.74
N PHE A 104 -1.37 11.83 18.05
CA PHE A 104 -0.79 11.75 16.72
C PHE A 104 0.59 11.07 16.75
N GLY A 105 1.34 11.22 17.83
CA GLY A 105 2.57 10.48 18.08
C GLY A 105 2.37 8.96 18.08
N TRP A 106 1.25 8.46 18.62
CA TRP A 106 0.88 7.05 18.53
C TRP A 106 0.51 6.65 17.10
N MET A 107 -0.29 7.47 16.42
CA MET A 107 -0.70 7.20 15.05
C MET A 107 0.51 7.13 14.10
N ARG A 108 1.49 8.00 14.25
CA ARG A 108 2.72 8.03 13.43
C ARG A 108 3.56 6.76 13.51
N LYS A 109 3.33 5.88 14.48
CA LYS A 109 4.10 4.64 14.65
C LYS A 109 3.59 3.49 13.77
N HIS A 110 2.38 3.58 13.22
CA HIS A 110 1.83 2.43 12.47
C HIS A 110 2.67 2.02 11.25
N PRO A 111 3.38 2.90 10.51
CA PRO A 111 4.23 2.43 9.41
C PRO A 111 5.42 1.59 9.92
N GLU A 112 6.03 1.99 11.04
CA GLU A 112 7.11 1.22 11.67
C GLU A 112 6.59 -0.12 12.19
N TRP A 113 5.44 -0.15 12.85
CA TRP A 113 4.83 -1.40 13.32
C TRP A 113 4.40 -2.32 12.18
N GLY A 114 3.88 -1.76 11.09
CA GLY A 114 3.58 -2.53 9.89
C GLY A 114 4.84 -3.14 9.27
N TRP A 115 5.90 -2.36 9.15
CA TRP A 115 7.21 -2.85 8.71
C TRP A 115 7.74 -3.97 9.62
N MET A 116 7.70 -3.78 10.94
CA MET A 116 8.15 -4.79 11.92
C MET A 116 7.36 -6.09 11.80
N ALA A 117 6.07 -6.02 11.50
CA ALA A 117 5.20 -7.18 11.43
C ALA A 117 5.53 -8.12 10.26
N ILE A 118 6.05 -7.59 9.13
CA ILE A 118 6.22 -8.39 7.92
C ILE A 118 7.66 -8.47 7.38
N ARG A 119 8.60 -7.64 7.85
CA ARG A 119 9.98 -7.55 7.32
C ARG A 119 10.76 -8.84 7.35
N ASP A 120 10.47 -9.71 8.32
CA ASP A 120 11.16 -10.97 8.54
C ASP A 120 10.49 -12.17 7.84
N VAL A 121 9.36 -11.92 7.15
CA VAL A 121 8.70 -12.92 6.32
C VAL A 121 9.44 -13.01 4.98
N SER A 122 9.81 -14.22 4.59
CA SER A 122 10.52 -14.45 3.33
C SER A 122 9.73 -13.91 2.14
N GLY A 123 10.41 -13.15 1.26
CA GLY A 123 9.81 -12.52 0.08
C GLY A 123 9.12 -11.17 0.33
N PHE A 124 8.92 -10.72 1.59
CA PHE A 124 8.15 -9.50 1.89
C PHE A 124 9.00 -8.28 2.27
N ARG A 125 10.32 -8.42 2.27
CA ARG A 125 11.23 -7.36 2.70
C ARG A 125 11.03 -6.05 1.93
N GLU A 126 10.85 -6.13 0.62
CA GLU A 126 10.60 -4.95 -0.21
C GLU A 126 9.25 -4.33 0.12
N ALA A 127 8.18 -5.12 0.18
CA ALA A 127 6.86 -4.65 0.57
C ALA A 127 6.87 -3.98 1.95
N ALA A 128 7.62 -4.53 2.92
CA ALA A 128 7.79 -3.94 4.24
C ALA A 128 8.40 -2.53 4.17
N LEU A 129 9.43 -2.32 3.33
CA LEU A 129 10.01 -0.99 3.13
C LEU A 129 9.02 0.00 2.51
N LEU A 130 8.16 -0.47 1.60
CA LEU A 130 7.12 0.37 1.02
C LEU A 130 6.11 0.79 2.08
N ILE A 131 5.72 -0.11 2.98
CA ILE A 131 4.85 0.17 4.12
C ILE A 131 5.51 1.16 5.09
N LEU A 132 6.79 0.99 5.40
CA LEU A 132 7.52 1.89 6.29
C LEU A 132 7.45 3.35 5.81
N HIS A 133 7.52 3.57 4.50
CA HIS A 133 7.71 4.90 3.93
C HIS A 133 6.46 5.50 3.25
N HIS A 134 5.27 4.89 3.40
CA HIS A 134 4.06 5.38 2.72
C HIS A 134 3.53 6.72 3.24
N HIS A 135 4.01 7.21 4.38
CA HIS A 135 3.73 8.54 4.90
C HIS A 135 4.89 9.53 4.74
N GLU A 136 5.91 9.15 3.97
CA GLU A 136 6.91 10.12 3.57
C GLU A 136 6.34 11.14 2.58
N ARG A 137 6.87 12.35 2.61
CA ARG A 137 6.47 13.44 1.74
C ARG A 137 7.65 13.85 0.88
N LEU A 138 7.39 14.21 -0.35
CA LEU A 138 8.45 14.54 -1.31
C LEU A 138 9.39 15.66 -0.80
N ASP A 139 8.84 16.60 0.00
CA ASP A 139 9.57 17.72 0.61
C ASP A 139 10.37 17.33 1.88
N GLY A 140 10.29 16.07 2.33
CA GLY A 140 10.98 15.58 3.54
C GLY A 140 10.30 15.98 4.86
N SER A 141 9.08 16.50 4.82
CA SER A 141 8.28 16.79 6.02
C SER A 141 7.45 15.60 6.51
N GLY A 142 7.61 14.44 5.86
CA GLY A 142 6.93 13.18 6.20
C GLY A 142 7.55 12.45 7.38
N TYR A 143 7.15 11.21 7.56
CA TYR A 143 7.62 10.32 8.62
C TYR A 143 7.64 8.86 8.12
N PRO A 144 8.41 7.95 8.76
CA PRO A 144 9.23 8.13 9.96
C PRO A 144 10.64 8.65 9.68
N SER A 145 11.18 8.46 8.46
CA SER A 145 12.60 8.67 8.14
C SER A 145 12.91 10.05 7.55
N ARG A 146 11.90 10.83 7.20
CA ARG A 146 12.02 12.16 6.57
C ARG A 146 12.81 12.14 5.26
N LEU A 147 12.60 11.09 4.47
CA LEU A 147 13.18 10.93 3.14
C LEU A 147 12.67 12.03 2.19
N ARG A 148 13.50 12.37 1.18
CA ARG A 148 13.17 13.42 0.21
C ARG A 148 13.24 12.94 -1.22
N GLY A 149 12.34 13.41 -2.04
CA GLY A 149 12.38 13.18 -3.48
C GLY A 149 12.47 11.69 -3.82
N THR A 150 13.53 11.32 -4.53
CA THR A 150 13.77 9.95 -4.99
C THR A 150 14.35 9.01 -3.93
N GLU A 151 14.71 9.50 -2.74
CA GLU A 151 15.05 8.65 -1.60
C GLU A 151 13.83 7.84 -1.14
N ILE A 152 12.61 8.37 -1.35
CA ILE A 152 11.36 7.67 -1.08
C ILE A 152 11.17 6.59 -2.15
N PRO A 153 11.01 5.32 -1.79
CA PRO A 153 10.75 4.25 -2.75
C PRO A 153 9.56 4.58 -3.66
N LEU A 154 9.65 4.28 -4.94
CA LEU A 154 8.59 4.60 -5.90
C LEU A 154 7.23 4.02 -5.48
N GLY A 155 7.21 2.76 -5.02
CA GLY A 155 5.99 2.12 -4.54
C GLY A 155 5.34 2.87 -3.38
N SER A 156 6.13 3.40 -2.43
CA SER A 156 5.61 4.23 -1.33
C SER A 156 4.98 5.51 -1.85
N ARG A 157 5.58 6.16 -2.86
CA ARG A 157 5.01 7.36 -3.50
C ARG A 157 3.68 7.06 -4.20
N LEU A 158 3.54 5.86 -4.82
CA LEU A 158 2.26 5.43 -5.40
C LEU A 158 1.20 5.24 -4.31
N ILE A 159 1.56 4.54 -3.22
CA ILE A 159 0.65 4.29 -2.09
C ILE A 159 0.18 5.62 -1.49
N THR A 160 1.09 6.57 -1.23
CA THR A 160 0.76 7.90 -0.66
C THR A 160 -0.29 8.65 -1.49
N VAL A 161 -0.17 8.63 -2.82
CA VAL A 161 -1.13 9.29 -3.72
C VAL A 161 -2.49 8.59 -3.69
N ALA A 162 -2.48 7.26 -3.81
CA ALA A 162 -3.70 6.44 -3.83
C ALA A 162 -4.46 6.52 -2.50
N ASP A 163 -3.76 6.41 -1.36
CA ASP A 163 -4.32 6.55 -0.01
C ASP A 163 -4.95 7.93 0.19
N SER A 164 -4.21 8.99 -0.16
CA SER A 164 -4.72 10.36 -0.03
C SER A 164 -5.97 10.59 -0.87
N TYR A 165 -6.03 10.05 -2.09
CA TYR A 165 -7.20 10.14 -2.94
C TYR A 165 -8.40 9.40 -2.34
N ASP A 166 -8.23 8.15 -1.92
CA ASP A 166 -9.29 7.38 -1.27
C ASP A 166 -9.79 8.08 -0.01
N ALA A 167 -8.87 8.60 0.79
CA ALA A 167 -9.21 9.38 1.96
C ALA A 167 -10.00 10.65 1.63
N LEU A 168 -9.76 11.31 0.50
CA LEU A 168 -10.49 12.50 0.07
C LEU A 168 -11.88 12.18 -0.48
N THR A 169 -12.05 11.05 -1.16
CA THR A 169 -13.27 10.66 -1.89
C THR A 169 -14.18 9.71 -1.13
N THR A 170 -13.83 9.35 0.11
CA THR A 170 -14.65 8.51 1.00
C THR A 170 -15.19 9.34 2.15
N ASP A 171 -16.46 9.10 2.53
CA ASP A 171 -17.07 9.73 3.70
C ASP A 171 -16.33 9.31 4.98
N ARG A 172 -16.05 10.30 5.83
CA ARG A 172 -15.49 10.09 7.17
C ARG A 172 -16.40 10.77 8.19
N PRO A 173 -16.44 10.32 9.45
CA PRO A 173 -17.39 10.85 10.45
C PRO A 173 -17.42 12.36 10.60
N TYR A 174 -16.31 13.02 10.23
CA TYR A 174 -16.12 14.47 10.38
C TYR A 174 -16.10 15.20 9.06
N ARG A 175 -16.20 14.47 7.93
CA ARG A 175 -16.04 15.08 6.62
C ARG A 175 -16.75 14.28 5.54
N THR A 176 -17.65 14.92 4.83
CA THR A 176 -18.25 14.41 3.61
C THR A 176 -17.17 14.20 2.52
N ALA A 177 -17.33 13.17 1.73
CA ALA A 177 -16.48 12.90 0.56
C ALA A 177 -16.41 14.13 -0.35
N ARG A 178 -15.22 14.44 -0.85
CA ARG A 178 -15.05 15.41 -1.91
C ARG A 178 -15.42 14.79 -3.25
N SER A 179 -15.78 15.63 -4.22
CA SER A 179 -15.91 15.18 -5.60
C SER A 179 -14.56 14.64 -6.13
N HIS A 180 -14.61 13.75 -7.12
CA HIS A 180 -13.39 13.27 -7.79
C HIS A 180 -12.57 14.41 -8.39
N ALA A 181 -13.23 15.43 -8.94
CA ALA A 181 -12.56 16.61 -9.48
C ALA A 181 -11.83 17.41 -8.40
N ASP A 182 -12.46 17.65 -7.23
CA ASP A 182 -11.85 18.38 -6.14
C ASP A 182 -10.69 17.60 -5.50
N ALA A 183 -10.83 16.28 -5.38
CA ALA A 183 -9.76 15.42 -4.89
C ALA A 183 -8.55 15.46 -5.82
N LEU A 184 -8.76 15.36 -7.12
CA LEU A 184 -7.69 15.45 -8.12
C LEU A 184 -7.02 16.84 -8.12
N ALA A 185 -7.80 17.91 -8.02
CA ALA A 185 -7.27 19.27 -7.89
C ALA A 185 -6.38 19.42 -6.65
N GLU A 186 -6.75 18.80 -5.52
CA GLU A 186 -5.94 18.79 -4.30
C GLU A 186 -4.63 18.01 -4.49
N LEU A 187 -4.65 16.85 -5.16
CA LEU A 187 -3.43 16.11 -5.48
C LEU A 187 -2.46 16.96 -6.33
N TYR A 188 -2.98 17.65 -7.35
CA TYR A 188 -2.16 18.55 -8.18
C TYR A 188 -1.62 19.73 -7.37
N ARG A 189 -2.42 20.32 -6.49
CA ARG A 189 -1.99 21.44 -5.63
C ARG A 189 -0.81 21.05 -4.73
N CYS A 190 -0.76 19.81 -4.28
CA CYS A 190 0.29 19.27 -3.41
C CYS A 190 1.40 18.53 -4.16
N ALA A 191 1.34 18.46 -5.50
CA ALA A 191 2.40 17.87 -6.32
C ALA A 191 3.70 18.68 -6.20
N GLY A 192 4.81 17.98 -6.06
CA GLY A 192 6.14 18.58 -5.83
C GLY A 192 6.46 18.88 -4.35
N THR A 193 5.47 18.82 -3.47
CA THR A 193 5.67 18.97 -2.00
C THR A 193 5.30 17.70 -1.24
N GLN A 194 4.04 17.33 -1.23
CA GLN A 194 3.59 16.07 -0.62
C GLN A 194 3.74 14.90 -1.60
N PHE A 195 3.31 15.09 -2.83
CA PHE A 195 3.17 14.02 -3.83
C PHE A 195 4.19 14.14 -4.95
N ASP A 196 4.58 12.99 -5.49
CA ASP A 196 5.36 12.93 -6.72
C ASP A 196 4.49 13.38 -7.92
N PRO A 197 4.91 14.44 -8.66
CA PRO A 197 4.17 14.94 -9.81
C PRO A 197 3.96 13.90 -10.91
N GLN A 198 4.91 12.98 -11.09
CA GLN A 198 4.81 11.93 -12.10
C GLN A 198 3.72 10.92 -11.73
N VAL A 199 3.64 10.55 -10.45
CA VAL A 199 2.61 9.65 -9.93
C VAL A 199 1.23 10.31 -10.02
N VAL A 200 1.11 11.58 -9.63
CA VAL A 200 -0.16 12.33 -9.74
C VAL A 200 -0.63 12.41 -11.19
N LYS A 201 0.29 12.68 -12.13
CA LYS A 201 -0.03 12.72 -13.57
C LYS A 201 -0.51 11.36 -14.08
N ALA A 202 0.17 10.27 -13.72
CA ALA A 202 -0.22 8.91 -14.10
C ALA A 202 -1.61 8.56 -13.54
N PHE A 203 -1.87 8.90 -12.27
CA PHE A 203 -3.16 8.65 -11.65
C PHE A 203 -4.30 9.45 -12.29
N SER A 204 -4.07 10.70 -12.62
CA SER A 204 -5.05 11.53 -13.35
C SER A 204 -5.43 10.89 -14.69
N ALA A 205 -4.46 10.37 -15.45
CA ALA A 205 -4.74 9.69 -16.71
C ALA A 205 -5.62 8.45 -16.51
N VAL A 206 -5.36 7.65 -15.46
CA VAL A 206 -6.19 6.49 -15.09
C VAL A 206 -7.63 6.89 -14.81
N LEU A 207 -7.85 7.92 -14.00
CA LEU A 207 -9.19 8.36 -13.61
C LEU A 207 -9.99 8.91 -14.80
N THR A 208 -9.33 9.58 -15.76
CA THR A 208 -9.98 10.09 -16.97
C THR A 208 -10.50 8.97 -17.87
N LEU A 209 -9.77 7.84 -17.95
CA LEU A 209 -10.18 6.69 -18.76
C LEU A 209 -11.39 5.94 -18.18
N GLU A 210 -11.71 6.11 -16.90
CA GLU A 210 -12.86 5.44 -16.24
C GLU A 210 -14.17 6.24 -16.36
N VAL A 211 -14.10 7.49 -16.76
CA VAL A 211 -15.28 8.38 -16.91
C VAL A 211 -15.78 8.42 -18.37
N CYS A 212 -15.02 7.89 -19.31
CA CYS A 212 -15.40 7.74 -20.72
C CYS A 212 -15.94 6.36 -21.03
#